data_6537fe79d4b1f7cee1201157aedeb0d1
#
_entry.id   6537fe79d4b1f7cee1201157aedeb0d1
#
_cell.length_a   1.000
_cell.length_b   1.000
_cell.length_c   1.000
_cell.angle_alpha   90.00
_cell.angle_beta   90.00
_cell.angle_gamma   90.00
#
_symmetry.space_group_name_H-M   'P 1'
#
loop_
_entity.id
_entity.type
_entity.pdbx_description
1 polymer ?
#
loop_
_entity_poly.entity_id
_entity_poly.type
_entity_poly.pdbx_seq_one_letter_code
_entity_poly.pdbx_strand_id
1 'polypeptide(L)'
;KMSKQSIILSAHGLRNIFIDKEEDFVIIIGENEIKMNRILAEFVSPTISHVHLSDPTVKSINLTEHLYGNTLSEYEEKIMNSLADEKVVSLLFAISKGERVEIANETEKKKLQYFSILLGNDELFDLLDTLDYDTKEENQLEEIIFELQFYQRMNPRFDVERYHTKLDDISSRVTTKDSKFLINLPTDLLYCILNNEHFQHDNEDIVFDIINEHFS
;
A
#
# COMPACT_ATOMS: atom_id res chain seq x y z
N LYS A 1 7.00 15.79 22.70
CA LYS A 1 6.29 16.51 21.60
C LYS A 1 6.67 15.77 20.33
N MET A 2 5.77 14.95 19.82
CA MET A 2 5.93 14.34 18.48
C MET A 2 6.05 15.48 17.47
N SER A 3 7.10 15.48 16.66
CA SER A 3 7.22 16.40 15.54
C SER A 3 6.21 16.00 14.47
N LYS A 4 5.28 16.89 14.14
CA LYS A 4 4.38 16.68 13.00
C LYS A 4 5.20 16.66 11.73
N GLN A 5 5.04 15.61 10.96
CA GLN A 5 5.69 15.45 9.66
C GLN A 5 4.71 15.83 8.55
N SER A 6 5.19 16.39 7.47
CA SER A 6 4.34 16.91 6.40
C SER A 6 4.89 16.55 5.04
N ILE A 7 3.98 16.23 4.12
CA ILE A 7 4.27 15.94 2.72
C ILE A 7 3.55 16.90 1.78
N ILE A 8 4.04 17.00 0.55
CA ILE A 8 3.40 17.72 -0.55
C ILE A 8 3.78 17.02 -1.86
N LEU A 9 2.80 16.74 -2.71
CA LEU A 9 3.08 16.30 -4.07
C LEU A 9 3.61 17.43 -4.94
N SER A 10 4.43 17.12 -5.93
CA SER A 10 5.10 18.08 -6.83
C SER A 10 4.15 18.71 -7.87
N ALA A 11 2.97 19.09 -7.46
CA ALA A 11 1.88 19.58 -8.31
C ALA A 11 1.90 21.09 -8.57
N HIS A 12 3.04 21.67 -8.92
CA HIS A 12 3.14 23.13 -9.12
C HIS A 12 2.13 23.71 -10.12
N GLY A 13 1.68 22.92 -11.11
CA GLY A 13 0.72 23.37 -12.14
C GLY A 13 -0.74 23.40 -11.64
N LEU A 14 -1.12 22.51 -10.73
CA LEU A 14 -2.53 22.37 -10.31
C LEU A 14 -2.98 23.41 -9.29
N ARG A 15 -2.07 24.00 -8.52
CA ARG A 15 -2.39 25.05 -7.55
C ARG A 15 -3.09 26.27 -8.15
N ASN A 16 -2.92 26.50 -9.45
CA ASN A 16 -3.46 27.64 -10.18
C ASN A 16 -4.68 27.29 -11.06
N ILE A 17 -5.10 26.03 -11.07
CA ILE A 17 -6.29 25.62 -11.82
C ILE A 17 -7.50 25.86 -10.92
N PHE A 18 -8.41 26.74 -11.37
CA PHE A 18 -9.76 26.83 -10.81
C PHE A 18 -10.48 25.54 -11.17
N ILE A 19 -10.41 24.56 -10.27
CA ILE A 19 -11.15 23.32 -10.40
C ILE A 19 -12.55 23.64 -9.90
N ASP A 20 -13.51 23.59 -10.81
CA ASP A 20 -14.92 23.69 -10.47
C ASP A 20 -15.22 22.65 -9.39
N LYS A 21 -16.04 22.99 -8.41
CA LYS A 21 -16.35 22.13 -7.26
C LYS A 21 -17.21 20.92 -7.62
N GLU A 22 -17.38 20.64 -8.89
CA GLU A 22 -18.19 19.54 -9.37
C GLU A 22 -17.50 18.22 -9.05
N GLU A 23 -18.14 17.39 -8.21
CA GLU A 23 -17.72 16.02 -7.91
C GLU A 23 -18.29 15.10 -8.99
N ASP A 24 -17.63 15.07 -10.14
CA ASP A 24 -18.09 14.40 -11.36
C ASP A 24 -17.48 13.01 -11.56
N PHE A 25 -16.67 12.55 -10.60
CA PHE A 25 -16.02 11.25 -10.62
C PHE A 25 -16.13 10.52 -9.28
N VAL A 26 -16.30 9.19 -9.32
CA VAL A 26 -16.45 8.33 -8.13
C VAL A 26 -15.35 7.26 -8.11
N ILE A 27 -14.59 7.23 -7.03
CA ILE A 27 -13.66 6.15 -6.72
C ILE A 27 -14.34 5.23 -5.71
N ILE A 28 -14.41 3.93 -6.02
CA ILE A 28 -14.97 2.91 -5.14
C ILE A 28 -13.85 2.06 -4.59
N ILE A 29 -13.80 1.91 -3.25
CA ILE A 29 -12.83 1.07 -2.54
C ILE A 29 -13.60 0.26 -1.49
N GLY A 30 -13.61 -1.07 -1.66
CA GLY A 30 -14.48 -1.93 -0.87
C GLY A 30 -15.95 -1.52 -1.03
N GLU A 31 -16.64 -1.22 0.06
CA GLU A 31 -18.03 -0.77 0.07
C GLU A 31 -18.17 0.77 0.04
N ASN A 32 -17.07 1.50 -0.07
CA ASN A 32 -17.06 2.94 0.12
C ASN A 32 -16.90 3.70 -1.20
N GLU A 33 -17.65 4.81 -1.34
CA GLU A 33 -17.57 5.73 -2.46
C GLU A 33 -16.89 7.03 -2.05
N ILE A 34 -15.84 7.41 -2.80
CA ILE A 34 -15.14 8.68 -2.66
C ILE A 34 -15.47 9.53 -3.90
N LYS A 35 -16.24 10.59 -3.71
CA LYS A 35 -16.59 11.52 -4.79
C LYS A 35 -15.57 12.63 -4.87
N MET A 36 -15.09 12.91 -6.07
CA MET A 36 -14.13 13.99 -6.31
C MET A 36 -14.23 14.53 -7.74
N ASN A 37 -13.58 15.66 -7.96
CA ASN A 37 -13.44 16.18 -9.31
C ASN A 37 -12.55 15.26 -10.13
N ARG A 38 -12.92 15.00 -11.38
CA ARG A 38 -12.22 14.11 -12.30
C ARG A 38 -10.74 14.49 -12.47
N ILE A 39 -10.44 15.79 -12.63
CA ILE A 39 -9.05 16.25 -12.82
C ILE A 39 -8.21 15.95 -11.58
N LEU A 40 -8.78 16.10 -10.38
CA LEU A 40 -8.10 15.74 -9.14
C LEU A 40 -7.88 14.23 -9.02
N ALA A 41 -8.87 13.43 -9.43
CA ALA A 41 -8.75 11.99 -9.47
C ALA A 41 -7.64 11.52 -10.43
N GLU A 42 -7.59 12.07 -11.64
CA GLU A 42 -6.53 11.79 -12.63
C GLU A 42 -5.15 12.25 -12.13
N PHE A 43 -5.10 13.37 -11.42
CA PHE A 43 -3.84 13.88 -10.88
C PHE A 43 -3.27 12.99 -9.77
N VAL A 44 -4.11 12.56 -8.83
CA VAL A 44 -3.66 11.73 -7.70
C VAL A 44 -3.48 10.26 -8.09
N SER A 45 -4.07 9.84 -9.22
CA SER A 45 -4.07 8.44 -9.65
C SER A 45 -3.65 8.25 -11.11
N PRO A 46 -2.41 7.85 -11.35
CA PRO A 46 -1.97 7.34 -12.65
C PRO A 46 -2.85 6.22 -13.20
N THR A 47 -3.38 5.35 -12.34
CA THR A 47 -4.33 4.29 -12.73
C THR A 47 -5.59 4.87 -13.35
N ILE A 48 -6.22 5.86 -12.72
CA ILE A 48 -7.43 6.54 -13.23
C ILE A 48 -7.11 7.30 -14.52
N SER A 49 -5.97 8.01 -14.56
CA SER A 49 -5.53 8.70 -15.75
C SER A 49 -5.37 7.75 -16.94
N HIS A 50 -4.81 6.55 -16.72
CA HIS A 50 -4.67 5.54 -17.76
C HIS A 50 -6.03 5.00 -18.26
N VAL A 51 -6.98 4.78 -17.35
CA VAL A 51 -8.34 4.38 -17.70
C VAL A 51 -9.01 5.45 -18.58
N HIS A 52 -8.90 6.72 -18.20
CA HIS A 52 -9.49 7.83 -18.98
C HIS A 52 -8.81 8.07 -20.32
N LEU A 53 -7.53 7.73 -20.48
CA LEU A 53 -6.88 7.74 -21.79
C LEU A 53 -7.50 6.69 -22.73
N SER A 54 -7.98 5.58 -22.19
CA SER A 54 -8.61 4.50 -22.96
C SER A 54 -10.09 4.74 -23.17
N ASP A 55 -10.80 5.27 -22.17
CA ASP A 55 -12.22 5.62 -22.25
C ASP A 55 -12.51 6.90 -21.41
N PRO A 56 -12.56 8.07 -22.06
CA PRO A 56 -12.81 9.34 -21.39
C PRO A 56 -14.24 9.50 -20.86
N THR A 57 -15.15 8.56 -21.12
CA THR A 57 -16.55 8.62 -20.66
C THR A 57 -16.76 7.96 -19.30
N VAL A 58 -15.76 7.28 -18.77
CA VAL A 58 -15.80 6.63 -17.45
C VAL A 58 -16.02 7.68 -16.37
N LYS A 59 -17.04 7.47 -15.52
CA LYS A 59 -17.39 8.36 -14.40
C LYS A 59 -17.15 7.76 -13.03
N SER A 60 -16.81 6.49 -12.98
CA SER A 60 -16.47 5.79 -11.74
C SER A 60 -15.49 4.66 -12.00
N ILE A 61 -14.70 4.33 -11.00
CA ILE A 61 -13.81 3.19 -11.02
C ILE A 61 -13.88 2.47 -9.66
N ASN A 62 -14.07 1.17 -9.70
CA ASN A 62 -13.87 0.32 -8.53
C ASN A 62 -12.41 -0.14 -8.52
N LEU A 63 -11.57 0.53 -7.71
CA LEU A 63 -10.14 0.21 -7.62
C LEU A 63 -9.91 -1.19 -7.06
N THR A 64 -10.75 -1.63 -6.15
CA THR A 64 -10.67 -2.97 -5.57
C THR A 64 -10.88 -4.04 -6.64
N GLU A 65 -11.95 -3.92 -7.41
CA GLU A 65 -12.29 -4.85 -8.49
C GLU A 65 -11.29 -4.77 -9.66
N HIS A 66 -10.87 -3.57 -10.01
CA HIS A 66 -9.91 -3.33 -11.09
C HIS A 66 -8.56 -4.00 -10.84
N LEU A 67 -8.10 -4.02 -9.60
CA LEU A 67 -6.79 -4.56 -9.22
C LEU A 67 -6.84 -6.02 -8.76
N TYR A 68 -7.90 -6.44 -8.09
CA TYR A 68 -8.02 -7.79 -7.48
C TYR A 68 -8.97 -8.74 -8.20
N GLY A 69 -9.82 -8.23 -9.10
CA GLY A 69 -10.99 -9.00 -9.49
C GLY A 69 -11.92 -9.21 -8.27
N ASN A 70 -12.58 -10.37 -8.22
CA ASN A 70 -13.60 -10.66 -7.20
C ASN A 70 -13.08 -11.52 -6.01
N THR A 71 -11.77 -11.57 -5.76
CA THR A 71 -11.20 -12.48 -4.76
C THR A 71 -10.31 -11.75 -3.75
N LEU A 72 -10.95 -11.01 -2.82
CA LEU A 72 -10.28 -10.49 -1.64
C LEU A 72 -10.32 -11.53 -0.51
N SER A 73 -9.25 -11.61 0.27
CA SER A 73 -9.29 -12.27 1.56
C SER A 73 -10.06 -11.42 2.58
N GLU A 74 -10.58 -12.04 3.64
CA GLU A 74 -11.27 -11.33 4.73
C GLU A 74 -10.44 -10.18 5.33
N TYR A 75 -9.14 -10.36 5.38
CA TYR A 75 -8.21 -9.36 5.89
C TYR A 75 -8.04 -8.19 4.91
N GLU A 76 -7.94 -8.46 3.61
CA GLU A 76 -7.88 -7.44 2.55
C GLU A 76 -9.17 -6.60 2.50
N GLU A 77 -10.34 -7.24 2.63
CA GLU A 77 -11.62 -6.54 2.76
C GLU A 77 -11.63 -5.59 3.97
N LYS A 78 -11.14 -6.04 5.10
CA LYS A 78 -11.06 -5.23 6.32
C LYS A 78 -10.18 -4.00 6.12
N ILE A 79 -9.02 -4.16 5.45
CA ILE A 79 -8.15 -3.03 5.11
C ILE A 79 -8.86 -2.08 4.17
N MET A 80 -9.43 -2.58 3.06
CA MET A 80 -10.12 -1.75 2.07
C MET A 80 -11.23 -0.92 2.73
N ASN A 81 -12.05 -1.54 3.56
CA ASN A 81 -13.11 -0.84 4.29
C ASN A 81 -12.56 0.19 5.29
N SER A 82 -11.38 -0.04 5.86
CA SER A 82 -10.73 0.90 6.77
C SER A 82 -10.12 2.13 6.08
N LEU A 83 -9.88 2.07 4.77
CA LEU A 83 -9.30 3.19 4.03
C LEU A 83 -10.27 4.37 3.88
N ALA A 84 -11.57 4.12 3.89
CA ALA A 84 -12.58 5.17 3.77
C ALA A 84 -12.82 5.96 5.06
N ASP A 85 -11.88 5.94 5.98
CA ASP A 85 -11.86 6.84 7.14
C ASP A 85 -11.93 8.31 6.67
N GLU A 86 -12.88 9.07 7.19
CA GLU A 86 -13.16 10.46 6.80
C GLU A 86 -11.90 11.34 6.84
N LYS A 87 -11.05 11.13 7.83
CA LYS A 87 -9.80 11.87 7.97
C LYS A 87 -8.79 11.54 6.87
N VAL A 88 -8.62 10.27 6.57
CA VAL A 88 -7.70 9.81 5.51
C VAL A 88 -8.17 10.29 4.15
N VAL A 89 -9.47 10.21 3.88
CA VAL A 89 -10.08 10.75 2.67
C VAL A 89 -9.86 12.27 2.57
N SER A 90 -10.04 13.02 3.66
CA SER A 90 -9.76 14.46 3.70
C SER A 90 -8.29 14.79 3.39
N LEU A 91 -7.35 14.00 3.92
CA LEU A 91 -5.92 14.13 3.61
C LEU A 91 -5.66 13.85 2.11
N LEU A 92 -6.27 12.81 1.56
CA LEU A 92 -6.17 12.50 0.13
C LEU A 92 -6.69 13.65 -0.74
N PHE A 93 -7.82 14.26 -0.38
CA PHE A 93 -8.33 15.45 -1.07
C PHE A 93 -7.37 16.63 -1.02
N ALA A 94 -6.78 16.91 0.14
CA ALA A 94 -5.80 17.98 0.28
C ALA A 94 -4.53 17.71 -0.57
N ILE A 95 -4.05 16.46 -0.55
CA ILE A 95 -2.93 16.00 -1.38
C ILE A 95 -3.26 16.19 -2.87
N SER A 96 -4.45 15.79 -3.31
CA SER A 96 -4.88 15.91 -4.71
C SER A 96 -4.93 17.35 -5.20
N LYS A 97 -5.14 18.31 -4.29
CA LYS A 97 -5.08 19.76 -4.57
C LYS A 97 -3.67 20.32 -4.51
N GLY A 98 -2.65 19.48 -4.25
CA GLY A 98 -1.27 19.94 -4.07
C GLY A 98 -1.07 20.75 -2.78
N GLU A 99 -1.92 20.56 -1.79
CA GLU A 99 -1.77 21.19 -0.47
C GLU A 99 -0.73 20.44 0.37
N ARG A 100 -0.06 21.17 1.24
CA ARG A 100 0.81 20.56 2.24
C ARG A 100 -0.06 19.94 3.33
N VAL A 101 0.10 18.64 3.56
CA VAL A 101 -0.64 17.92 4.60
C VAL A 101 0.29 17.47 5.72
N GLU A 102 -0.24 17.47 6.94
CA GLU A 102 0.44 16.93 8.11
C GLU A 102 -0.13 15.54 8.42
N ILE A 103 0.74 14.55 8.43
CA ILE A 103 0.42 13.18 8.82
C ILE A 103 0.68 13.06 10.32
N ALA A 104 -0.32 12.66 11.09
CA ALA A 104 -0.24 12.75 12.55
C ALA A 104 0.40 11.51 13.20
N ASN A 105 0.31 10.34 12.58
CA ASN A 105 0.75 9.07 13.16
C ASN A 105 0.99 8.01 12.08
N GLU A 106 1.58 6.90 12.51
CA GLU A 106 1.89 5.75 11.65
C GLU A 106 0.63 5.13 11.00
N THR A 107 -0.50 5.09 11.71
CA THR A 107 -1.76 4.55 11.17
C THR A 107 -2.24 5.36 9.96
N GLU A 108 -2.21 6.68 10.03
CA GLU A 108 -2.55 7.55 8.90
C GLU A 108 -1.56 7.37 7.74
N LYS A 109 -0.26 7.28 8.04
CA LYS A 109 0.78 6.98 7.06
C LYS A 109 0.48 5.67 6.33
N LYS A 110 0.28 4.57 7.05
CA LYS A 110 -0.02 3.25 6.48
C LYS A 110 -1.26 3.29 5.58
N LYS A 111 -2.36 3.88 6.03
CA LYS A 111 -3.58 4.00 5.21
C LYS A 111 -3.33 4.78 3.92
N LEU A 112 -2.59 5.89 3.98
CA LEU A 112 -2.22 6.66 2.79
C LEU A 112 -1.24 5.89 1.88
N GLN A 113 -0.35 5.07 2.42
CA GLN A 113 0.49 4.17 1.63
C GLN A 113 -0.35 3.13 0.88
N TYR A 114 -1.36 2.51 1.52
CA TYR A 114 -2.31 1.63 0.82
C TYR A 114 -3.05 2.37 -0.30
N PHE A 115 -3.53 3.58 -0.03
CA PHE A 115 -4.13 4.42 -1.08
C PHE A 115 -3.17 4.69 -2.23
N SER A 116 -1.92 5.05 -1.94
CA SER A 116 -0.94 5.36 -2.99
C SER A 116 -0.73 4.18 -3.93
N ILE A 117 -0.72 2.97 -3.40
CA ILE A 117 -0.59 1.74 -4.17
C ILE A 117 -1.83 1.50 -5.03
N LEU A 118 -3.04 1.58 -4.44
CA LEU A 118 -4.30 1.43 -5.17
C LEU A 118 -4.45 2.44 -6.30
N LEU A 119 -3.98 3.67 -6.07
CA LEU A 119 -4.00 4.74 -7.05
C LEU A 119 -2.85 4.65 -8.08
N GLY A 120 -1.87 3.78 -7.86
CA GLY A 120 -0.65 3.67 -8.67
C GLY A 120 0.27 4.89 -8.55
N ASN A 121 0.27 5.56 -7.39
CA ASN A 121 1.01 6.79 -7.17
C ASN A 121 2.32 6.53 -6.39
N ASP A 122 3.38 6.21 -7.12
CA ASP A 122 4.70 5.91 -6.55
C ASP A 122 5.30 7.13 -5.84
N GLU A 123 5.08 8.37 -6.36
CA GLU A 123 5.58 9.60 -5.72
C GLU A 123 4.99 9.77 -4.32
N LEU A 124 3.67 9.58 -4.19
CA LEU A 124 3.00 9.66 -2.90
C LEU A 124 3.53 8.58 -1.94
N PHE A 125 3.70 7.36 -2.44
CA PHE A 125 4.25 6.25 -1.65
C PHE A 125 5.65 6.59 -1.14
N ASP A 126 6.55 7.07 -2.00
CA ASP A 126 7.92 7.42 -1.65
C ASP A 126 7.99 8.56 -0.62
N LEU A 127 7.16 9.58 -0.79
CA LEU A 127 7.05 10.67 0.19
C LEU A 127 6.60 10.17 1.56
N LEU A 128 5.62 9.27 1.61
CA LEU A 128 5.14 8.68 2.86
C LEU A 128 6.20 7.79 3.50
N ASP A 129 6.96 7.05 2.71
CA ASP A 129 8.01 6.15 3.21
C ASP A 129 9.15 6.91 3.90
N THR A 130 9.41 8.17 3.50
CA THR A 130 10.40 9.04 4.18
C THR A 130 9.99 9.49 5.58
N LEU A 131 8.71 9.33 5.95
CA LEU A 131 8.21 9.73 7.27
C LEU A 131 8.55 8.65 8.30
N ASP A 132 9.17 9.07 9.39
CA ASP A 132 9.54 8.19 10.49
C ASP A 132 8.72 8.54 11.74
N TYR A 133 8.01 7.55 12.27
CA TYR A 133 7.24 7.66 13.50
C TYR A 133 7.86 6.71 14.53
N ASP A 134 8.19 7.23 15.69
CA ASP A 134 8.70 6.44 16.83
C ASP A 134 7.58 5.52 17.36
N THR A 135 7.33 4.45 16.61
CA THR A 135 6.35 3.43 16.98
C THR A 135 7.00 2.42 17.89
N LYS A 136 6.56 2.41 19.14
CA LYS A 136 6.91 1.36 20.09
C LYS A 136 6.06 0.08 19.94
N GLU A 137 5.15 0.05 18.98
CA GLU A 137 4.35 -1.12 18.69
C GLU A 137 5.19 -2.10 17.87
N GLU A 138 5.56 -3.22 18.48
CA GLU A 138 6.04 -4.38 17.73
C GLU A 138 4.91 -4.82 16.80
N ASN A 139 5.00 -4.47 15.53
CA ASN A 139 4.10 -5.01 14.52
C ASN A 139 4.17 -6.53 14.59
N GLN A 140 3.02 -7.18 14.58
CA GLN A 140 3.00 -8.64 14.52
C GLN A 140 3.63 -9.08 13.21
N LEU A 141 4.41 -10.15 13.23
CA LEU A 141 5.09 -10.69 12.05
C LEU A 141 4.12 -10.90 10.87
N GLU A 142 2.94 -11.42 11.17
CA GLU A 142 1.85 -11.63 10.22
C GLU A 142 1.40 -10.34 9.53
N GLU A 143 1.36 -9.22 10.27
CA GLU A 143 0.97 -7.92 9.73
C GLU A 143 2.01 -7.39 8.73
N ILE A 144 3.30 -7.49 9.06
CA ILE A 144 4.39 -7.04 8.19
C ILE A 144 4.43 -7.85 6.89
N ILE A 145 4.29 -9.16 7.00
CA ILE A 145 4.28 -10.05 5.82
C ILE A 145 3.06 -9.77 4.97
N PHE A 146 1.90 -9.59 5.59
CA PHE A 146 0.71 -9.21 4.86
C PHE A 146 0.91 -7.89 4.09
N GLU A 147 1.50 -6.88 4.73
CA GLU A 147 1.82 -5.61 4.05
C GLU A 147 2.68 -5.84 2.79
N LEU A 148 3.73 -6.66 2.90
CA LEU A 148 4.59 -6.96 1.76
C LEU A 148 3.87 -7.73 0.65
N GLN A 149 3.03 -8.71 1.01
CA GLN A 149 2.20 -9.45 0.04
C GLN A 149 1.20 -8.51 -0.66
N PHE A 150 0.56 -7.62 0.10
CA PHE A 150 -0.35 -6.62 -0.43
C PHE A 150 0.37 -5.72 -1.44
N TYR A 151 1.52 -5.18 -1.07
CA TYR A 151 2.30 -4.32 -1.94
C TYR A 151 2.76 -5.03 -3.21
N GLN A 152 3.24 -6.27 -3.09
CA GLN A 152 3.65 -7.08 -4.24
C GLN A 152 2.48 -7.38 -5.19
N ARG A 153 1.33 -7.72 -4.65
CA ARG A 153 0.13 -8.07 -5.43
C ARG A 153 -0.45 -6.87 -6.16
N MET A 154 -0.43 -5.69 -5.50
CA MET A 154 -1.02 -4.47 -6.04
C MET A 154 -0.14 -3.74 -7.02
N ASN A 155 1.15 -3.83 -6.89
CA ASN A 155 2.09 -3.17 -7.77
C ASN A 155 2.99 -4.21 -8.44
N PRO A 156 2.72 -4.58 -9.71
CA PRO A 156 3.56 -5.54 -10.44
C PRO A 156 5.01 -5.07 -10.65
N ARG A 157 5.31 -3.79 -10.41
CA ARG A 157 6.66 -3.22 -10.42
C ARG A 157 7.26 -3.11 -9.02
N PHE A 158 6.57 -3.67 -8.04
CA PHE A 158 7.02 -3.64 -6.67
C PHE A 158 8.34 -4.39 -6.52
N ASP A 159 9.36 -3.67 -6.12
CA ASP A 159 10.67 -4.25 -5.81
C ASP A 159 10.72 -4.61 -4.34
N VAL A 160 10.68 -5.91 -4.05
CA VAL A 160 10.73 -6.42 -2.66
C VAL A 160 12.04 -6.00 -1.98
N GLU A 161 13.15 -5.88 -2.73
CA GLU A 161 14.43 -5.44 -2.20
C GLU A 161 14.40 -4.01 -1.62
N ARG A 162 13.47 -3.18 -2.09
CA ARG A 162 13.24 -1.83 -1.55
C ARG A 162 12.82 -1.84 -0.08
N TYR A 163 12.33 -2.96 0.41
CA TYR A 163 11.84 -3.12 1.77
C TYR A 163 12.81 -3.89 2.66
N HIS A 164 14.11 -3.73 2.45
CA HIS A 164 15.15 -4.42 3.21
C HIS A 164 14.91 -4.39 4.72
N THR A 165 14.59 -3.24 5.29
CA THR A 165 14.36 -3.11 6.73
C THR A 165 13.22 -4.00 7.24
N LYS A 166 12.13 -4.11 6.47
CA LYS A 166 11.01 -4.99 6.82
C LYS A 166 11.38 -6.46 6.60
N LEU A 167 12.13 -6.77 5.55
CA LEU A 167 12.64 -8.11 5.29
C LEU A 167 13.62 -8.56 6.37
N ASP A 168 14.51 -7.68 6.82
CA ASP A 168 15.45 -7.95 7.91
C ASP A 168 14.70 -8.22 9.22
N ASP A 169 13.67 -7.43 9.53
CA ASP A 169 12.82 -7.63 10.71
C ASP A 169 12.11 -8.99 10.64
N ILE A 170 11.47 -9.32 9.51
CA ILE A 170 10.82 -10.63 9.31
C ILE A 170 11.85 -11.75 9.47
N SER A 171 12.97 -11.67 8.75
CA SER A 171 13.96 -12.73 8.71
C SER A 171 14.60 -13.00 10.06
N SER A 172 14.76 -11.95 10.89
CA SER A 172 15.29 -12.08 12.25
C SER A 172 14.28 -12.69 13.25
N ARG A 173 12.98 -12.63 12.96
CA ARG A 173 11.89 -13.05 13.86
C ARG A 173 11.27 -14.39 13.48
N VAL A 174 11.36 -14.76 12.20
CA VAL A 174 10.84 -16.03 11.70
C VAL A 174 11.66 -17.18 12.28
N THR A 175 10.95 -18.13 12.87
CA THR A 175 11.51 -19.37 13.40
C THR A 175 10.95 -20.57 12.64
N THR A 176 11.55 -21.73 12.88
CA THR A 176 11.09 -23.00 12.32
C THR A 176 9.65 -23.37 12.72
N LYS A 177 9.10 -22.74 13.77
CA LYS A 177 7.69 -22.92 14.18
C LYS A 177 6.71 -22.23 13.25
N ASP A 178 7.20 -21.27 12.49
CA ASP A 178 6.41 -20.45 11.56
C ASP A 178 6.40 -21.05 10.14
N SER A 179 6.87 -22.31 9.97
CA SER A 179 6.99 -23.00 8.69
C SER A 179 5.69 -22.97 7.87
N LYS A 180 4.54 -23.23 8.48
CA LYS A 180 3.23 -23.20 7.80
C LYS A 180 2.89 -21.84 7.19
N PHE A 181 3.44 -20.82 7.76
CA PHE A 181 3.25 -19.45 7.32
C PHE A 181 4.17 -19.17 6.12
N LEU A 182 5.44 -19.55 6.20
CA LEU A 182 6.41 -19.39 5.12
C LEU A 182 6.02 -20.15 3.85
N ILE A 183 5.44 -21.33 3.98
CA ILE A 183 4.99 -22.16 2.85
C ILE A 183 3.96 -21.44 1.98
N ASN A 184 3.12 -20.60 2.56
CA ASN A 184 2.06 -19.87 1.86
C ASN A 184 2.49 -18.52 1.28
N LEU A 185 3.76 -18.14 1.42
CA LEU A 185 4.27 -16.88 0.86
C LEU A 185 4.44 -16.96 -0.66
N PRO A 186 4.34 -15.84 -1.38
CA PRO A 186 4.81 -15.78 -2.76
C PRO A 186 6.28 -16.21 -2.85
N THR A 187 6.63 -16.94 -3.94
CA THR A 187 7.97 -17.50 -4.12
C THR A 187 9.09 -16.47 -3.99
N ASP A 188 8.90 -15.28 -4.55
CA ASP A 188 9.89 -14.21 -4.51
C ASP A 188 10.13 -13.71 -3.08
N LEU A 189 9.06 -13.56 -2.30
CA LEU A 189 9.14 -13.13 -0.92
C LEU A 189 9.78 -14.21 -0.04
N LEU A 190 9.38 -15.47 -0.23
CA LEU A 190 10.01 -16.60 0.44
C LEU A 190 11.51 -16.65 0.15
N TYR A 191 11.89 -16.49 -1.13
CA TYR A 191 13.30 -16.47 -1.53
C TYR A 191 14.07 -15.34 -0.83
N CYS A 192 13.52 -14.11 -0.80
CA CYS A 192 14.17 -12.98 -0.12
C CYS A 192 14.36 -13.22 1.38
N ILE A 193 13.36 -13.82 2.06
CA ILE A 193 13.44 -14.13 3.50
C ILE A 193 14.49 -15.21 3.77
N LEU A 194 14.46 -16.32 3.01
CA LEU A 194 15.40 -17.43 3.23
C LEU A 194 16.86 -17.09 2.89
N ASN A 195 17.09 -16.15 1.97
CA ASN A 195 18.43 -15.67 1.62
C ASN A 195 18.90 -14.45 2.43
N ASN A 196 18.10 -13.95 3.35
CA ASN A 196 18.46 -12.81 4.17
C ASN A 196 19.53 -13.24 5.21
N GLU A 197 20.54 -12.39 5.43
CA GLU A 197 21.63 -12.66 6.37
C GLU A 197 21.18 -12.74 7.85
N HIS A 198 20.01 -12.17 8.15
CA HIS A 198 19.40 -12.22 9.49
C HIS A 198 18.51 -13.44 9.71
N PHE A 199 18.26 -14.24 8.67
CA PHE A 199 17.46 -15.45 8.80
C PHE A 199 18.19 -16.48 9.63
N GLN A 200 17.61 -16.84 10.78
CA GLN A 200 18.17 -17.83 11.71
C GLN A 200 17.43 -19.16 11.54
N HIS A 201 18.15 -20.15 11.07
CA HIS A 201 17.65 -21.52 11.03
C HIS A 201 18.41 -22.42 12.01
N ASP A 202 17.68 -23.13 12.83
CA ASP A 202 18.26 -24.10 13.76
C ASP A 202 18.65 -25.42 13.08
N ASN A 203 18.05 -25.70 11.90
CA ASN A 203 18.27 -26.93 11.15
C ASN A 203 18.02 -26.71 9.64
N GLU A 204 19.00 -27.09 8.82
CA GLU A 204 18.90 -27.02 7.35
C GLU A 204 17.77 -27.92 6.80
N ASP A 205 17.46 -29.04 7.46
CA ASP A 205 16.39 -29.96 7.05
C ASP A 205 15.03 -29.26 7.03
N ILE A 206 14.78 -28.32 7.95
CA ILE A 206 13.52 -27.59 8.03
C ILE A 206 13.39 -26.57 6.88
N VAL A 207 14.48 -25.92 6.50
CA VAL A 207 14.49 -25.03 5.33
C VAL A 207 14.18 -25.84 4.08
N PHE A 208 14.75 -27.05 3.97
CA PHE A 208 14.49 -27.96 2.86
C PHE A 208 13.02 -28.42 2.82
N ASP A 209 12.43 -28.72 3.97
CA ASP A 209 11.02 -29.08 4.08
C ASP A 209 10.09 -27.93 3.67
N ILE A 210 10.37 -26.70 4.12
CA ILE A 210 9.63 -25.51 3.71
C ILE A 210 9.65 -25.34 2.17
N ILE A 211 10.83 -25.47 1.57
CA ILE A 211 10.97 -25.35 0.11
C ILE A 211 10.19 -26.46 -0.60
N ASN A 212 10.31 -27.70 -0.16
CA ASN A 212 9.59 -28.84 -0.78
C ASN A 212 8.07 -28.70 -0.65
N GLU A 213 7.56 -28.31 0.51
CA GLU A 213 6.12 -28.10 0.70
C GLU A 213 5.59 -26.90 -0.09
N HIS A 214 6.39 -25.85 -0.25
CA HIS A 214 6.03 -24.68 -1.05
C HIS A 214 5.82 -25.01 -2.53
N PHE A 215 6.61 -25.95 -3.07
CA PHE A 215 6.54 -26.34 -4.48
C PHE A 215 5.74 -27.62 -4.77
N SER A 216 5.06 -28.19 -3.76
CA SER A 216 4.20 -29.39 -3.89
C SER A 216 2.76 -29.03 -4.20
#